data_1b6e85e1e325c766e2aedc3e133944c5
#
_entry.id   1b6e85e1e325c766e2aedc3e133944c5
#
_cell.length_a   1.000
_cell.length_b   1.000
_cell.length_c   1.000
_cell.angle_alpha   90.00
_cell.angle_beta   90.00
_cell.angle_gamma   90.00
#
_symmetry.space_group_name_H-M   'P 1'
#
loop_
_entity.id
_entity.type
_entity.pdbx_description
1 polymer ?
#
loop_
_entity_poly.entity_id
_entity_poly.type
_entity_poly.pdbx_seq_one_letter_code
_entity_poly.pdbx_strand_id
1 'polypeptide(L)'
;MSRRKALQVILASLLLTIFGQAIYAQNNGRWVYLGESNVDGSADHDKIKIGRDDGRFHAIQIRVERDPIEFYRVVVHYGNGADEEIAIRNRINPGGRTRVIDLRGRDRVIENVEVWYARAKYDSAKPKLRLYGLP
;
A
#
# COMPACT_ATOMS: atom_id res chain seq x y z
N MET A 1 -44.02 21.16 -24.85
CA MET A 1 -43.39 21.61 -23.60
C MET A 1 -42.96 20.49 -22.68
N SER A 2 -43.66 19.36 -22.61
CA SER A 2 -43.28 18.20 -21.81
C SER A 2 -41.97 17.54 -22.28
N ARG A 3 -41.62 17.63 -23.57
CA ARG A 3 -40.41 17.06 -24.14
C ARG A 3 -39.10 17.73 -23.62
N ARG A 4 -39.12 19.03 -23.34
CA ARG A 4 -37.97 19.76 -22.81
C ARG A 4 -37.68 19.39 -21.36
N LYS A 5 -38.72 19.18 -20.55
CA LYS A 5 -38.55 18.77 -19.14
C LYS A 5 -38.04 17.33 -19.02
N ALA A 6 -38.48 16.42 -19.88
CA ALA A 6 -38.00 15.05 -19.91
C ALA A 6 -36.54 14.95 -20.32
N LEU A 7 -36.09 15.75 -21.31
CA LEU A 7 -34.73 15.82 -21.74
C LEU A 7 -33.77 16.35 -20.65
N GLN A 8 -34.20 17.33 -19.87
CA GLN A 8 -33.41 17.87 -18.77
C GLN A 8 -33.23 16.86 -17.65
N VAL A 9 -34.22 16.06 -17.34
CA VAL A 9 -34.16 15.02 -16.31
C VAL A 9 -33.19 13.90 -16.73
N ILE A 10 -33.20 13.50 -17.99
CA ILE A 10 -32.33 12.48 -18.55
C ILE A 10 -30.86 12.96 -18.54
N LEU A 11 -30.58 14.20 -18.91
CA LEU A 11 -29.26 14.80 -18.88
C LEU A 11 -28.68 14.88 -17.46
N ALA A 12 -29.49 15.26 -16.48
CA ALA A 12 -29.06 15.33 -15.09
C ALA A 12 -28.73 13.92 -14.53
N SER A 13 -29.52 12.92 -14.89
CA SER A 13 -29.29 11.55 -14.49
C SER A 13 -28.00 10.99 -15.11
N LEU A 14 -27.74 11.30 -16.38
CA LEU A 14 -26.53 10.88 -17.07
C LEU A 14 -25.27 11.54 -16.49
N LEU A 15 -25.32 12.81 -16.15
CA LEU A 15 -24.23 13.55 -15.51
C LEU A 15 -23.87 12.96 -14.14
N LEU A 16 -24.85 12.58 -13.34
CA LEU A 16 -24.63 11.96 -12.04
C LEU A 16 -23.94 10.60 -12.18
N THR A 17 -24.30 9.81 -13.16
CA THR A 17 -23.68 8.50 -13.40
C THR A 17 -22.23 8.65 -13.83
N ILE A 18 -21.92 9.58 -14.74
CA ILE A 18 -20.55 9.85 -15.19
C ILE A 18 -19.69 10.36 -14.03
N PHE A 19 -20.21 11.24 -13.20
CA PHE A 19 -19.50 11.80 -12.05
C PHE A 19 -19.19 10.72 -11.02
N GLY A 20 -20.10 9.81 -10.73
CA GLY A 20 -19.89 8.67 -9.84
C GLY A 20 -18.80 7.73 -10.36
N GLN A 21 -18.78 7.45 -11.65
CA GLN A 21 -17.74 6.62 -12.28
C GLN A 21 -16.37 7.30 -12.23
N ALA A 22 -16.30 8.61 -12.44
CA ALA A 22 -15.03 9.35 -12.37
C ALA A 22 -14.43 9.33 -10.96
N ILE A 23 -15.23 9.47 -9.92
CA ILE A 23 -14.76 9.38 -8.52
C ILE A 23 -14.25 7.97 -8.21
N TYR A 24 -14.95 6.95 -8.62
CA TYR A 24 -14.53 5.56 -8.43
C TYR A 24 -13.20 5.26 -9.13
N ALA A 25 -13.04 5.73 -10.36
CA ALA A 25 -11.82 5.56 -11.13
C ALA A 25 -10.61 6.30 -10.52
N GLN A 26 -10.82 7.45 -9.88
CA GLN A 26 -9.74 8.20 -9.23
C GLN A 26 -9.14 7.49 -8.03
N ASN A 27 -9.89 6.70 -7.31
CA ASN A 27 -9.41 5.94 -6.16
C ASN A 27 -8.77 4.61 -6.56
N ASN A 28 -9.05 4.15 -7.76
CA ASN A 28 -8.53 2.89 -8.27
C ASN A 28 -7.15 3.10 -8.88
N GLY A 29 -6.13 2.45 -8.32
CA GLY A 29 -4.75 2.54 -8.77
C GLY A 29 -3.91 3.60 -8.06
N ARG A 30 -4.44 4.32 -7.09
CA ARG A 30 -3.65 5.24 -6.25
C ARG A 30 -3.07 4.53 -5.05
N TRP A 31 -1.77 4.73 -4.86
CA TRP A 31 -1.08 4.23 -3.69
C TRP A 31 -1.55 4.96 -2.43
N VAL A 32 -1.90 4.19 -1.42
CA VAL A 32 -2.34 4.68 -0.11
C VAL A 32 -1.26 4.41 0.91
N TYR A 33 -0.86 5.43 1.65
CA TYR A 33 0.07 5.27 2.76
C TYR A 33 -0.58 4.48 3.90
N LEU A 34 0.10 3.41 4.35
CA LEU A 34 -0.43 2.51 5.38
C LEU A 34 0.31 2.59 6.72
N GLY A 35 1.54 3.02 6.71
CA GLY A 35 2.33 3.13 7.93
C GLY A 35 3.81 3.13 7.64
N GLU A 36 4.59 3.26 8.71
CA GLU A 36 6.04 3.32 8.60
C GLU A 36 6.71 2.67 9.80
N SER A 37 7.98 2.35 9.61
CA SER A 37 8.88 1.90 10.66
C SER A 37 10.16 2.68 10.59
N ASN A 38 10.64 3.15 11.74
CA ASN A 38 11.97 3.72 11.87
C ASN A 38 12.93 2.62 12.31
N VAL A 39 13.98 2.44 11.54
CA VAL A 39 15.01 1.43 11.84
C VAL A 39 15.94 1.98 12.89
N ASP A 40 15.84 1.48 14.12
CA ASP A 40 16.65 1.90 15.24
C ASP A 40 17.71 0.85 15.58
N GLY A 41 18.96 1.32 15.72
CA GLY A 41 20.05 0.50 16.23
C GLY A 41 20.29 -0.78 15.44
N SER A 42 20.38 -1.90 16.15
CA SER A 42 20.63 -3.23 15.61
C SER A 42 19.36 -4.05 15.36
N ALA A 43 18.17 -3.43 15.44
CA ALA A 43 16.93 -4.14 15.16
C ALA A 43 16.94 -4.62 13.69
N ASP A 44 16.70 -5.90 13.51
CA ASP A 44 16.69 -6.58 12.21
C ASP A 44 15.28 -7.02 11.81
N HIS A 45 14.29 -6.65 12.59
CA HIS A 45 12.90 -7.07 12.41
C HIS A 45 11.96 -5.98 12.91
N ASP A 46 10.92 -5.73 12.14
CA ASP A 46 9.90 -4.77 12.52
C ASP A 46 8.52 -5.17 12.00
N LYS A 47 7.50 -4.62 12.63
CA LYS A 47 6.11 -4.90 12.31
C LYS A 47 5.38 -3.59 12.07
N ILE A 48 4.83 -3.43 10.87
CA ILE A 48 3.99 -2.29 10.53
C ILE A 48 2.54 -2.71 10.69
N LYS A 49 1.87 -2.16 11.69
CA LYS A 49 0.47 -2.47 11.97
C LYS A 49 -0.43 -1.70 11.01
N ILE A 50 -1.41 -2.42 10.48
CA ILE A 50 -2.47 -1.88 9.65
C ILE A 50 -3.78 -2.30 10.34
N GLY A 51 -4.89 -2.24 9.70
CA GLY A 51 -6.11 -2.69 10.29
C GLY A 51 -7.26 -2.66 9.30
N ARG A 52 -8.38 -3.18 9.75
CA ARG A 52 -9.60 -3.23 8.94
C ARG A 52 -10.05 -1.85 8.47
N ASP A 53 -9.85 -0.83 9.28
CA ASP A 53 -10.26 0.54 8.97
C ASP A 53 -9.46 1.18 7.85
N ASP A 54 -8.26 0.64 7.57
CA ASP A 54 -7.44 1.10 6.44
C ASP A 54 -7.97 0.64 5.08
N GLY A 55 -8.86 -0.33 5.07
CA GLY A 55 -9.51 -0.82 3.85
C GLY A 55 -8.93 -2.13 3.34
N ARG A 56 -9.18 -2.38 2.06
CA ARG A 56 -8.77 -3.60 1.36
C ARG A 56 -7.80 -3.27 0.23
N PHE A 57 -6.84 -4.16 0.01
CA PHE A 57 -5.76 -3.93 -0.94
C PHE A 57 -5.49 -5.18 -1.77
N HIS A 58 -5.01 -4.99 -3.00
CA HIS A 58 -4.58 -6.09 -3.85
C HIS A 58 -3.06 -6.12 -4.07
N ALA A 59 -2.36 -5.05 -3.70
CA ALA A 59 -0.91 -4.98 -3.80
C ALA A 59 -0.34 -4.08 -2.72
N ILE A 60 0.93 -4.30 -2.38
CA ILE A 60 1.70 -3.43 -1.48
C ILE A 60 3.05 -3.09 -2.08
N GLN A 61 3.67 -2.05 -1.55
CA GLN A 61 5.02 -1.61 -1.88
C GLN A 61 5.68 -1.00 -0.66
N ILE A 62 6.95 -1.29 -0.45
CA ILE A 62 7.75 -0.69 0.61
C ILE A 62 8.73 0.29 -0.02
N ARG A 63 8.78 1.50 0.50
CA ARG A 63 9.72 2.54 0.11
C ARG A 63 10.74 2.75 1.22
N VAL A 64 11.98 3.00 0.82
CA VAL A 64 13.12 3.17 1.73
C VAL A 64 13.58 4.62 1.66
N GLU A 65 13.80 5.23 2.83
CA GLU A 65 14.31 6.59 2.95
C GLU A 65 15.53 6.64 3.85
N ARG A 66 16.35 7.65 3.65
CA ARG A 66 17.52 8.07 4.41
C ARG A 66 18.75 7.20 4.19
N ASP A 67 18.70 5.91 4.51
CA ASP A 67 19.80 4.97 4.38
C ASP A 67 19.38 3.70 3.67
N PRO A 68 20.29 2.97 3.00
CA PRO A 68 19.92 1.74 2.32
C PRO A 68 19.55 0.63 3.31
N ILE A 69 18.63 -0.20 2.88
CA ILE A 69 18.17 -1.39 3.61
C ILE A 69 18.37 -2.62 2.74
N GLU A 70 18.83 -3.69 3.32
CA GLU A 70 18.87 -5.01 2.72
C GLU A 70 17.74 -5.86 3.29
N PHE A 71 16.80 -6.25 2.42
CA PHE A 71 15.66 -7.05 2.82
C PHE A 71 16.00 -8.54 2.77
N TYR A 72 15.57 -9.29 3.78
CA TYR A 72 15.70 -10.73 3.83
C TYR A 72 14.38 -11.45 3.69
N ARG A 73 13.32 -10.88 4.27
CA ARG A 73 12.01 -11.53 4.34
C ARG A 73 10.92 -10.51 4.58
N VAL A 74 9.77 -10.72 3.97
CA VAL A 74 8.54 -9.95 4.24
C VAL A 74 7.40 -10.95 4.41
N VAL A 75 6.61 -10.78 5.46
CA VAL A 75 5.43 -11.60 5.71
C VAL A 75 4.22 -10.69 5.88
N VAL A 76 3.20 -10.94 5.09
CA VAL A 76 1.91 -10.24 5.20
C VAL A 76 0.97 -11.08 6.04
N HIS A 77 0.45 -10.51 7.12
CA HIS A 77 -0.57 -11.12 7.97
C HIS A 77 -1.92 -10.52 7.62
N TYR A 78 -2.84 -11.37 7.17
CA TYR A 78 -4.16 -10.96 6.74
C TYR A 78 -5.17 -10.97 7.88
N GLY A 79 -6.22 -10.18 7.75
CA GLY A 79 -7.27 -10.06 8.75
C GLY A 79 -8.05 -11.35 9.02
N ASN A 80 -8.00 -12.31 8.10
CA ASN A 80 -8.63 -13.64 8.28
C ASN A 80 -7.73 -14.66 8.97
N GLY A 81 -6.53 -14.27 9.42
CA GLY A 81 -5.55 -15.14 10.06
C GLY A 81 -4.57 -15.84 9.13
N ALA A 82 -4.73 -15.70 7.82
CA ALA A 82 -3.78 -16.26 6.86
C ALA A 82 -2.52 -15.40 6.75
N ASP A 83 -1.40 -16.05 6.43
CA ASP A 83 -0.11 -15.38 6.21
C ASP A 83 0.36 -15.62 4.78
N GLU A 84 1.10 -14.66 4.25
CA GLU A 84 1.76 -14.80 2.97
C GLU A 84 3.22 -14.36 3.09
N GLU A 85 4.15 -15.27 2.80
CA GLU A 85 5.56 -14.94 2.74
C GLU A 85 5.91 -14.44 1.34
N ILE A 86 6.55 -13.28 1.31
CA ILE A 86 6.96 -12.62 0.07
C ILE A 86 8.46 -12.80 -0.10
N ALA A 87 8.88 -13.37 -1.23
CA ALA A 87 10.28 -13.53 -1.54
C ALA A 87 10.88 -12.20 -2.00
N ILE A 88 11.52 -11.51 -1.06
CA ILE A 88 12.28 -10.30 -1.32
C ILE A 88 13.65 -10.45 -0.68
N ARG A 89 14.69 -10.42 -1.52
CA ARG A 89 16.07 -10.45 -1.09
C ARG A 89 16.86 -9.49 -1.95
N ASN A 90 16.73 -8.22 -1.65
CA ASN A 90 17.48 -7.20 -2.36
C ASN A 90 17.77 -6.00 -1.49
N ARG A 91 18.84 -5.31 -1.86
CA ARG A 91 19.20 -4.04 -1.26
C ARG A 91 18.42 -2.93 -1.97
N ILE A 92 17.84 -2.05 -1.17
CA ILE A 92 17.14 -0.87 -1.68
C ILE A 92 17.80 0.38 -1.13
N ASN A 93 18.22 1.26 -2.03
CA ASN A 93 18.85 2.52 -1.68
C ASN A 93 17.82 3.56 -1.25
N PRO A 94 18.25 4.64 -0.55
CA PRO A 94 17.35 5.73 -0.19
C PRO A 94 16.66 6.31 -1.41
N GLY A 95 15.37 6.55 -1.31
CA GLY A 95 14.51 6.97 -2.41
C GLY A 95 14.02 5.83 -3.29
N GLY A 96 14.53 4.62 -3.09
CA GLY A 96 14.09 3.43 -3.82
C GLY A 96 12.89 2.75 -3.17
N ARG A 97 12.42 1.72 -3.85
CA ARG A 97 11.22 0.98 -3.47
C ARG A 97 11.32 -0.47 -3.91
N THR A 98 10.56 -1.34 -3.25
CA THR A 98 10.39 -2.72 -3.70
C THR A 98 9.66 -2.76 -5.03
N ARG A 99 9.67 -3.93 -5.67
CA ARG A 99 8.69 -4.20 -6.71
C ARG A 99 7.28 -4.07 -6.17
N VAL A 100 6.30 -3.95 -7.03
CA VAL A 100 4.90 -4.09 -6.66
C VAL A 100 4.67 -5.54 -6.24
N ILE A 101 4.18 -5.73 -5.02
CA ILE A 101 3.94 -7.04 -4.43
C ILE A 101 2.45 -7.34 -4.53
N ASP A 102 2.08 -8.22 -5.45
CA ASP A 102 0.69 -8.64 -5.59
C ASP A 102 0.30 -9.58 -4.45
N LEU A 103 -0.83 -9.31 -3.81
CA LEU A 103 -1.35 -10.10 -2.71
C LEU A 103 -2.24 -11.22 -3.22
N ARG A 104 -2.12 -12.40 -2.62
CA ARG A 104 -3.01 -13.53 -2.94
C ARG A 104 -4.45 -13.19 -2.58
N GLY A 105 -5.38 -13.51 -3.48
CA GLY A 105 -6.82 -13.27 -3.29
C GLY A 105 -7.27 -11.85 -3.62
N ARG A 106 -6.38 -10.97 -3.95
CA ARG A 106 -6.58 -9.61 -4.46
C ARG A 106 -7.23 -8.63 -3.48
N ASP A 107 -8.35 -8.83 -2.97
CA ASP A 107 -9.11 -7.87 -2.15
C ASP A 107 -8.97 -8.23 -0.68
N ARG A 108 -7.87 -7.81 -0.06
CA ARG A 108 -7.45 -8.29 1.24
C ARG A 108 -7.38 -7.20 2.31
N VAL A 109 -7.92 -7.51 3.48
CA VAL A 109 -7.64 -6.76 4.71
C VAL A 109 -6.28 -7.21 5.24
N ILE A 110 -5.39 -6.28 5.48
CA ILE A 110 -4.06 -6.55 6.03
C ILE A 110 -4.07 -6.18 7.51
N GLU A 111 -3.67 -7.09 8.36
CA GLU A 111 -3.53 -6.84 9.79
C GLU A 111 -2.20 -6.18 10.10
N ASN A 112 -1.12 -6.75 9.59
CA ASN A 112 0.21 -6.17 9.70
C ASN A 112 1.14 -6.74 8.63
N VAL A 113 2.26 -6.07 8.43
CA VAL A 113 3.36 -6.53 7.59
C VAL A 113 4.61 -6.61 8.43
N GLU A 114 5.22 -7.77 8.50
CA GLU A 114 6.51 -7.99 9.17
C GLU A 114 7.64 -7.97 8.16
N VAL A 115 8.72 -7.30 8.53
CA VAL A 115 9.88 -7.12 7.66
C VAL A 115 11.14 -7.53 8.42
N TRP A 116 11.93 -8.40 7.82
CA TRP A 116 13.28 -8.76 8.29
C TRP A 116 14.30 -8.12 7.36
N TYR A 117 15.25 -7.41 7.96
CA TYR A 117 16.19 -6.61 7.20
C TYR A 117 17.51 -6.45 7.93
N ALA A 118 18.55 -5.99 7.20
CA ALA A 118 19.77 -5.44 7.77
C ALA A 118 19.98 -4.02 7.26
N ARG A 119 20.61 -3.20 8.09
CA ARG A 119 21.12 -1.92 7.60
C ARG A 119 22.33 -2.20 6.72
N ALA A 120 22.24 -1.78 5.48
CA ALA A 120 23.35 -1.95 4.53
C ALA A 120 24.51 -0.98 4.81
N LYS A 121 24.27 0.05 5.61
CA LYS A 121 25.26 1.06 5.99
C LYS A 121 24.96 1.59 7.39
N TYR A 122 25.99 1.70 8.22
CA TYR A 122 25.86 2.24 9.58
C TYR A 122 26.31 3.69 9.60
N ASP A 123 25.49 4.54 9.08
CA ASP A 123 25.70 5.98 9.07
C ASP A 123 24.81 6.67 10.10
N SER A 124 25.00 7.99 10.26
CA SER A 124 24.20 8.79 11.21
C SER A 124 22.72 8.86 10.86
N ALA A 125 22.36 8.69 9.58
CA ALA A 125 20.97 8.71 9.14
C ALA A 125 20.33 7.33 9.38
N LYS A 126 19.23 7.31 10.15
CA LYS A 126 18.48 6.08 10.41
C LYS A 126 17.52 5.80 9.26
N PRO A 127 17.53 4.59 8.69
CA PRO A 127 16.59 4.25 7.64
C PRO A 127 15.14 4.35 8.09
N LYS A 128 14.26 4.67 7.15
CA LYS A 128 12.83 4.65 7.35
C LYS A 128 12.19 3.80 6.26
N LEU A 129 11.30 2.90 6.68
CA LEU A 129 10.49 2.08 5.79
C LEU A 129 9.07 2.63 5.77
N ARG A 130 8.54 2.91 4.59
CA ARG A 130 7.16 3.35 4.41
C ARG A 130 6.41 2.32 3.59
N LEU A 131 5.27 1.89 4.12
CA LEU A 131 4.41 0.91 3.48
C LEU A 131 3.25 1.59 2.78
N TYR A 132 3.01 1.19 1.55
CA TYR A 132 1.91 1.66 0.71
C TYR A 132 1.10 0.49 0.22
N GLY A 133 -0.21 0.68 0.12
CA GLY A 133 -1.15 -0.29 -0.42
C GLY A 133 -1.87 0.25 -1.64
N LEU A 134 -2.23 -0.65 -2.54
CA LEU A 134 -3.01 -0.35 -3.73
C LEU A 134 -4.40 -0.98 -3.58
N PRO A 135 -5.46 -0.14 -3.47
CA PRO A 135 -6.83 -0.63 -3.30
C PRO A 135 -7.37 -1.39 -4.48
#